data_769766eb4025a038ce3b1f601c586177
#
_entry.id   769766eb4025a038ce3b1f601c586177
#
_cell.length_a   1.000
_cell.length_b   1.000
_cell.length_c   1.000
_cell.angle_alpha   90.00
_cell.angle_beta   90.00
_cell.angle_gamma   90.00
#
_symmetry.space_group_name_H-M   'P 1'
#
loop_
_entity.id
_entity.type
_entity.pdbx_description
1 polymer ?
#
loop_
_entity_poly.entity_id
_entity_poly.type
_entity_poly.pdbx_seq_one_letter_code
_entity_poly.pdbx_strand_id
1 'polypeptide(L)'
;MKHIVLIGFMGAGKTSVGKSLAHELEIPFVDMDDEIVKKTGMSITEIFAEYGEPYFREIETNVLGELLDLEERHVISAGGGVPMQEVNRPLLRQAGVVIYLKADTQVLVKRLQGDTTRPILHGGDLREKITTLQTSRAPVYEKVCDFQVVTDEKSLAEIVNEVGRLAEG
;
A
#
# COMPACT_ATOMS: atom_id res chain seq x y z
N MET A 1 -7.95 11.99 15.24
CA MET A 1 -6.89 12.50 14.34
C MET A 1 -6.86 11.65 13.08
N LYS A 2 -6.71 12.31 11.94
CA LYS A 2 -6.71 11.59 10.67
C LYS A 2 -5.30 11.17 10.25
N HIS A 3 -5.14 9.89 9.93
CA HIS A 3 -3.90 9.37 9.37
C HIS A 3 -3.75 9.74 7.90
N ILE A 4 -2.56 9.55 7.35
CA ILE A 4 -2.31 9.65 5.91
C ILE A 4 -2.09 8.22 5.42
N VAL A 5 -2.97 7.73 4.55
CA VAL A 5 -2.91 6.36 4.05
C VAL A 5 -2.47 6.36 2.59
N LEU A 6 -1.40 5.65 2.29
CA LEU A 6 -0.90 5.49 0.93
C LEU A 6 -1.38 4.15 0.38
N ILE A 7 -2.05 4.21 -0.76
CA ILE A 7 -2.50 3.01 -1.48
C ILE A 7 -1.85 3.00 -2.87
N GLY A 8 -1.84 1.86 -3.49
CA GLY A 8 -1.26 1.70 -4.82
C GLY A 8 -0.69 0.31 -4.99
N PHE A 9 -0.27 0.00 -6.21
CA PHE A 9 0.27 -1.29 -6.56
C PHE A 9 1.59 -1.55 -5.81
N MET A 10 1.92 -2.82 -5.59
CA MET A 10 3.24 -3.17 -5.08
C MET A 10 4.32 -2.61 -6.01
N GLY A 11 5.38 -2.06 -5.45
CA GLY A 11 6.43 -1.41 -6.23
C GLY A 11 6.17 0.03 -6.63
N ALA A 12 5.02 0.61 -6.28
CA ALA A 12 4.69 2.00 -6.60
C ALA A 12 5.45 3.04 -5.77
N GLY A 13 6.16 2.60 -4.72
CA GLY A 13 6.96 3.50 -3.90
C GLY A 13 6.34 3.92 -2.59
N LYS A 14 5.28 3.26 -2.16
CA LYS A 14 4.55 3.60 -0.92
C LYS A 14 5.47 3.65 0.30
N THR A 15 6.37 2.68 0.44
CA THR A 15 7.27 2.61 1.59
C THR A 15 8.26 3.78 1.59
N SER A 16 8.92 4.04 0.46
CA SER A 16 9.89 5.14 0.35
C SER A 16 9.24 6.50 0.54
N VAL A 17 8.10 6.72 -0.11
CA VAL A 17 7.34 7.97 0.02
C VAL A 17 6.83 8.13 1.44
N GLY A 18 6.28 7.06 2.00
CA GLY A 18 5.72 7.09 3.35
C GLY A 18 6.75 7.41 4.42
N LYS A 19 7.92 6.78 4.36
CA LYS A 19 9.00 7.05 5.31
C LYS A 19 9.51 8.48 5.23
N SER A 20 9.71 9.00 4.01
CA SER A 20 10.18 10.37 3.82
C SER A 20 9.15 11.37 4.29
N LEU A 21 7.89 11.14 3.96
CA LEU A 21 6.79 12.03 4.39
C LEU A 21 6.65 12.05 5.91
N ALA A 22 6.69 10.87 6.53
CA ALA A 22 6.59 10.77 7.99
C ALA A 22 7.73 11.52 8.67
N HIS A 23 8.94 11.40 8.13
CA HIS A 23 10.09 12.13 8.64
C HIS A 23 9.89 13.65 8.55
N GLU A 24 9.43 14.15 7.40
CA GLU A 24 9.18 15.58 7.22
C GLU A 24 8.09 16.11 8.13
N LEU A 25 7.04 15.34 8.38
CA LEU A 25 5.93 15.73 9.24
C LEU A 25 6.17 15.43 10.71
N GLU A 26 7.28 14.80 11.04
CA GLU A 26 7.63 14.38 12.41
C GLU A 26 6.55 13.50 13.03
N ILE A 27 6.00 12.57 12.25
CA ILE A 27 5.04 11.56 12.71
C ILE A 27 5.54 10.16 12.37
N PRO A 28 5.08 9.13 13.08
CA PRO A 28 5.53 7.76 12.80
C PRO A 28 5.00 7.21 11.48
N PHE A 29 5.77 6.27 10.92
CA PHE A 29 5.42 5.52 9.73
C PHE A 29 5.11 4.07 10.10
N VAL A 30 4.08 3.51 9.45
CA VAL A 30 3.71 2.09 9.59
C VAL A 30 3.52 1.49 8.22
N ASP A 31 4.17 0.34 7.99
CA ASP A 31 3.93 -0.49 6.82
C ASP A 31 3.06 -1.67 7.25
N MET A 32 1.91 -1.86 6.62
CA MET A 32 0.99 -2.93 7.02
C MET A 32 1.58 -4.33 6.87
N ASP A 33 2.38 -4.56 5.82
CA ASP A 33 3.03 -5.87 5.64
C ASP A 33 4.01 -6.15 6.78
N ASP A 34 4.77 -5.15 7.20
CA ASP A 34 5.69 -5.29 8.35
C ASP A 34 4.92 -5.60 9.63
N GLU A 35 3.78 -4.95 9.84
CA GLU A 35 2.93 -5.21 11.01
C GLU A 35 2.37 -6.64 11.01
N ILE A 36 2.01 -7.15 9.83
CA ILE A 36 1.55 -8.54 9.69
C ILE A 36 2.66 -9.52 10.06
N VAL A 37 3.87 -9.29 9.56
CA VAL A 37 5.03 -10.13 9.89
C VAL A 37 5.31 -10.09 11.39
N LYS A 38 5.26 -8.94 12.00
CA LYS A 38 5.44 -8.76 13.44
C LYS A 38 4.40 -9.52 14.25
N LYS A 39 3.14 -9.40 13.84
CA LYS A 39 2.00 -10.00 14.55
C LYS A 39 2.01 -11.52 14.46
N THR A 40 2.37 -12.07 13.29
CA THR A 40 2.30 -13.51 13.04
C THR A 40 3.61 -14.23 13.30
N GLY A 41 4.73 -13.53 13.28
CA GLY A 41 6.05 -14.14 13.34
C GLY A 41 6.41 -14.89 12.06
N MET A 42 5.65 -14.70 10.99
CA MET A 42 5.82 -15.38 9.71
C MET A 42 5.99 -14.37 8.58
N SER A 43 6.76 -14.74 7.54
CA SER A 43 6.82 -13.92 6.33
C SER A 43 5.48 -14.02 5.58
N ILE A 44 5.22 -13.05 4.70
CA ILE A 44 4.02 -13.07 3.86
C ILE A 44 3.98 -14.35 3.01
N THR A 45 5.13 -14.74 2.43
CA THR A 45 5.25 -15.96 1.65
C THR A 45 4.89 -17.21 2.46
N GLU A 46 5.35 -17.29 3.71
CA GLU A 46 5.02 -18.40 4.61
C GLU A 46 3.52 -18.46 4.94
N ILE A 47 2.91 -17.29 5.17
CA ILE A 47 1.47 -17.22 5.46
C ILE A 47 0.66 -17.76 4.27
N PHE A 48 1.00 -17.33 3.05
CA PHE A 48 0.32 -17.81 1.84
C PHE A 48 0.51 -19.33 1.66
N ALA A 49 1.73 -19.82 1.86
CA ALA A 49 2.04 -21.23 1.68
C ALA A 49 1.32 -22.13 2.69
N GLU A 50 1.24 -21.71 3.94
CA GLU A 50 0.67 -22.51 5.02
C GLU A 50 -0.84 -22.36 5.17
N TYR A 51 -1.36 -21.13 5.02
CA TYR A 51 -2.76 -20.82 5.34
C TYR A 51 -3.57 -20.30 4.15
N GLY A 52 -2.91 -19.90 3.08
CA GLY A 52 -3.57 -19.41 1.87
C GLY A 52 -3.96 -17.93 1.91
N GLU A 53 -4.37 -17.42 0.75
CA GLU A 53 -4.72 -16.02 0.58
C GLU A 53 -5.89 -15.56 1.47
N PRO A 54 -7.01 -16.30 1.59
CA PRO A 54 -8.13 -15.85 2.43
C PRO A 54 -7.73 -15.57 3.87
N TYR A 55 -6.86 -16.39 4.44
CA TYR A 55 -6.34 -16.19 5.79
C TYR A 55 -5.51 -14.93 5.89
N PHE A 56 -4.63 -14.69 4.91
CA PHE A 56 -3.84 -13.47 4.84
C PHE A 56 -4.72 -12.23 4.78
N ARG A 57 -5.78 -12.25 3.97
CA ARG A 57 -6.71 -11.12 3.83
C ARG A 57 -7.43 -10.83 5.13
N GLU A 58 -7.77 -11.84 5.89
CA GLU A 58 -8.38 -11.68 7.22
C GLU A 58 -7.42 -10.98 8.18
N ILE A 59 -6.15 -11.38 8.18
CA ILE A 59 -5.12 -10.72 9.00
C ILE A 59 -4.93 -9.27 8.58
N GLU A 60 -4.90 -8.98 7.28
CA GLU A 60 -4.81 -7.61 6.78
C GLU A 60 -5.92 -6.73 7.33
N THR A 61 -7.14 -7.23 7.29
CA THR A 61 -8.32 -6.49 7.80
C THR A 61 -8.18 -6.23 9.29
N ASN A 62 -7.74 -7.22 10.05
CA ASN A 62 -7.53 -7.07 11.49
C ASN A 62 -6.46 -6.03 11.81
N VAL A 63 -5.34 -6.06 11.08
CA VAL A 63 -4.26 -5.09 11.26
C VAL A 63 -4.75 -3.68 10.92
N LEU A 64 -5.50 -3.53 9.83
CA LEU A 64 -6.06 -2.23 9.46
C LEU A 64 -6.95 -1.68 10.58
N GLY A 65 -7.82 -2.53 11.15
CA GLY A 65 -8.68 -2.14 12.27
C GLY A 65 -7.89 -1.68 13.48
N GLU A 66 -6.80 -2.37 13.80
CA GLU A 66 -5.91 -1.99 14.91
C GLU A 66 -5.25 -0.63 14.66
N LEU A 67 -4.84 -0.37 13.42
CA LEU A 67 -4.21 0.91 13.06
C LEU A 67 -5.19 2.08 13.16
N LEU A 68 -6.47 1.84 12.91
CA LEU A 68 -7.51 2.86 13.08
C LEU A 68 -7.61 3.34 14.52
N ASP A 69 -7.34 2.46 15.47
CA ASP A 69 -7.46 2.76 16.89
C ASP A 69 -6.25 3.49 17.46
N LEU A 70 -5.20 3.70 16.65
CA LEU A 70 -4.04 4.46 17.09
C LEU A 70 -4.41 5.93 17.29
N GLU A 71 -4.11 6.47 18.45
CA GLU A 71 -4.41 7.85 18.79
C GLU A 71 -3.48 8.82 18.07
N GLU A 72 -2.21 8.46 17.97
CA GLU A 72 -1.21 9.28 17.31
C GLU A 72 -1.35 9.19 15.79
N ARG A 73 -1.21 10.32 15.12
CA ARG A 73 -1.25 10.37 13.66
C ARG A 73 -0.08 9.62 13.06
N HIS A 74 -0.35 8.81 12.04
CA HIS A 74 0.66 8.01 11.34
C HIS A 74 0.56 8.20 9.84
N VAL A 75 1.68 7.98 9.15
CA VAL A 75 1.66 7.67 7.72
C VAL A 75 1.59 6.16 7.62
N ILE A 76 0.57 5.64 6.94
CA ILE A 76 0.31 4.21 6.81
C ILE A 76 0.48 3.81 5.35
N SER A 77 1.38 2.85 5.08
CA SER A 77 1.47 2.22 3.77
C SER A 77 0.61 0.97 3.77
N ALA A 78 -0.49 1.00 3.04
CA ALA A 78 -1.40 -0.14 2.94
C ALA A 78 -0.88 -1.15 1.91
N GLY A 79 -1.08 -2.44 2.19
CA GLY A 79 -0.78 -3.48 1.21
C GLY A 79 -1.58 -3.30 -0.08
N GLY A 80 -1.02 -3.71 -1.22
CA GLY A 80 -1.62 -3.48 -2.53
C GLY A 80 -3.03 -4.04 -2.69
N GLY A 81 -3.34 -5.14 -2.03
CA GLY A 81 -4.65 -5.77 -2.10
C GLY A 81 -5.67 -5.30 -1.06
N VAL A 82 -5.26 -4.44 -0.13
CA VAL A 82 -6.15 -3.99 0.96
C VAL A 82 -7.43 -3.35 0.43
N PRO A 83 -7.39 -2.40 -0.53
CA PRO A 83 -8.62 -1.79 -1.04
C PRO A 83 -9.51 -2.74 -1.84
N MET A 84 -8.98 -3.88 -2.27
CA MET A 84 -9.76 -4.87 -3.05
C MET A 84 -10.83 -5.55 -2.22
N GLN A 85 -10.63 -5.64 -0.90
CA GLN A 85 -11.62 -6.21 0.01
C GLN A 85 -12.65 -5.13 0.37
N GLU A 86 -13.91 -5.37 0.04
CA GLU A 86 -14.98 -4.38 0.28
C GLU A 86 -15.06 -3.97 1.75
N VAL A 87 -14.83 -4.91 2.66
CA VAL A 87 -14.88 -4.64 4.11
C VAL A 87 -13.83 -3.60 4.53
N ASN A 88 -12.71 -3.50 3.81
CA ASN A 88 -11.64 -2.56 4.13
C ASN A 88 -11.91 -1.14 3.67
N ARG A 89 -12.77 -0.93 2.69
CA ARG A 89 -13.01 0.39 2.10
C ARG A 89 -13.55 1.41 3.09
N PRO A 90 -14.60 1.09 3.88
CA PRO A 90 -15.03 2.03 4.93
C PRO A 90 -13.94 2.28 5.97
N LEU A 91 -13.15 1.26 6.30
CA LEU A 91 -12.06 1.40 7.26
C LEU A 91 -11.00 2.38 6.76
N LEU A 92 -10.64 2.31 5.48
CA LEU A 92 -9.70 3.24 4.88
C LEU A 92 -10.21 4.68 4.95
N ARG A 93 -11.48 4.89 4.65
CA ARG A 93 -12.09 6.23 4.71
C ARG A 93 -12.10 6.77 6.14
N GLN A 94 -12.33 5.93 7.12
CA GLN A 94 -12.30 6.31 8.52
C GLN A 94 -10.88 6.61 9.01
N ALA A 95 -9.87 5.93 8.44
CA ALA A 95 -8.48 6.09 8.86
C ALA A 95 -7.96 7.50 8.63
N GLY A 96 -8.33 8.12 7.51
CA GLY A 96 -7.89 9.47 7.22
C GLY A 96 -7.92 9.80 5.73
N VAL A 97 -6.97 10.62 5.28
CA VAL A 97 -6.84 10.97 3.87
C VAL A 97 -6.15 9.81 3.14
N VAL A 98 -6.74 9.37 2.04
CA VAL A 98 -6.25 8.24 1.26
C VAL A 98 -5.66 8.75 -0.05
N ILE A 99 -4.38 8.50 -0.27
CA ILE A 99 -3.64 8.97 -1.44
C ILE A 99 -3.17 7.78 -2.27
N TYR A 100 -3.56 7.76 -3.53
CA TYR A 100 -3.18 6.73 -4.49
C TYR A 100 -1.90 7.14 -5.21
N LEU A 101 -0.84 6.36 -5.00
CA LEU A 101 0.42 6.52 -5.74
C LEU A 101 0.33 5.68 -7.00
N LYS A 102 0.22 6.35 -8.14
CA LYS A 102 0.01 5.71 -9.44
C LYS A 102 1.32 5.63 -10.22
N ALA A 103 1.71 4.43 -10.63
CA ALA A 103 2.90 4.20 -11.45
C ALA A 103 2.53 3.45 -12.73
N ASP A 104 3.25 3.73 -13.81
CA ASP A 104 3.09 3.04 -15.09
C ASP A 104 3.45 1.56 -14.94
N THR A 105 2.73 0.70 -15.66
CA THR A 105 2.96 -0.75 -15.68
C THR A 105 4.42 -1.10 -15.99
N GLN A 106 5.04 -0.42 -16.94
CA GLN A 106 6.43 -0.68 -17.31
C GLN A 106 7.40 -0.40 -16.15
N VAL A 107 7.15 0.66 -15.41
CA VAL A 107 7.95 1.01 -14.22
C VAL A 107 7.79 -0.05 -13.15
N LEU A 108 6.56 -0.52 -12.93
CA LEU A 108 6.28 -1.57 -11.95
C LEU A 108 6.96 -2.88 -12.32
N VAL A 109 6.90 -3.27 -13.58
CA VAL A 109 7.58 -4.49 -14.07
C VAL A 109 9.07 -4.42 -13.78
N LYS A 110 9.70 -3.29 -14.09
CA LYS A 110 11.14 -3.10 -13.86
C LYS A 110 11.50 -3.18 -12.38
N ARG A 111 10.70 -2.56 -11.50
CA ARG A 111 10.95 -2.56 -10.06
C ARG A 111 10.73 -3.93 -9.41
N LEU A 112 9.81 -4.72 -9.94
CA LEU A 112 9.42 -6.01 -9.35
C LEU A 112 10.16 -7.21 -9.94
N GLN A 113 11.02 -7.00 -10.94
CA GLN A 113 11.86 -8.06 -11.47
C GLN A 113 12.76 -8.62 -10.36
N GLY A 114 12.74 -9.95 -10.20
CA GLY A 114 13.55 -10.64 -9.19
C GLY A 114 13.01 -10.55 -7.77
N ASP A 115 11.90 -9.88 -7.54
CA ASP A 115 11.27 -9.82 -6.21
C ASP A 115 10.64 -11.18 -5.87
N THR A 116 11.08 -11.78 -4.76
CA THR A 116 10.57 -13.07 -4.27
C THR A 116 9.65 -12.92 -3.05
N THR A 117 9.44 -11.67 -2.58
CA THR A 117 8.68 -11.40 -1.37
C THR A 117 7.17 -11.27 -1.59
N ARG A 118 6.72 -11.28 -2.84
CA ARG A 118 5.33 -11.10 -3.23
C ARG A 118 4.76 -12.39 -3.81
N PRO A 119 4.12 -13.26 -2.99
CA PRO A 119 3.61 -14.56 -3.46
C PRO A 119 2.71 -14.47 -4.68
N ILE A 120 1.89 -13.43 -4.76
CA ILE A 120 0.93 -13.25 -5.84
C ILE A 120 1.59 -13.09 -7.21
N LEU A 121 2.89 -12.71 -7.24
CA LEU A 121 3.65 -12.55 -8.47
C LEU A 121 4.47 -13.78 -8.84
N HIS A 122 4.45 -14.84 -8.02
CA HIS A 122 5.24 -16.03 -8.25
C HIS A 122 4.70 -16.85 -9.43
N GLY A 123 5.61 -17.34 -10.27
CA GLY A 123 5.32 -18.17 -11.43
C GLY A 123 4.76 -17.40 -12.62
N GLY A 124 5.00 -17.91 -13.84
CA GLY A 124 4.50 -17.34 -15.08
C GLY A 124 5.20 -16.04 -15.51
N ASP A 125 4.61 -15.35 -16.48
CA ASP A 125 5.13 -14.10 -17.03
C ASP A 125 4.82 -12.93 -16.09
N LEU A 126 5.86 -12.31 -15.58
CA LEU A 126 5.73 -11.20 -14.64
C LEU A 126 4.97 -10.01 -15.24
N ARG A 127 5.29 -9.62 -16.47
CA ARG A 127 4.62 -8.50 -17.15
C ARG A 127 3.13 -8.76 -17.30
N GLU A 128 2.76 -9.96 -17.71
CA GLU A 128 1.35 -10.35 -17.88
C GLU A 128 0.62 -10.30 -16.54
N LYS A 129 1.23 -10.83 -15.48
CA LYS A 129 0.65 -10.81 -14.13
C LYS A 129 0.44 -9.40 -13.61
N ILE A 130 1.43 -8.55 -13.75
CA ILE A 130 1.33 -7.15 -13.30
C ILE A 130 0.27 -6.41 -14.11
N THR A 131 0.25 -6.58 -15.43
CA THR A 131 -0.75 -5.94 -16.29
C THR A 131 -2.15 -6.37 -15.88
N THR A 132 -2.37 -7.66 -15.70
CA THR A 132 -3.68 -8.20 -15.30
C THR A 132 -4.12 -7.68 -13.95
N LEU A 133 -3.26 -7.73 -12.96
CA LEU A 133 -3.56 -7.24 -11.61
C LEU A 133 -3.81 -5.74 -11.59
N GLN A 134 -2.99 -4.97 -12.28
CA GLN A 134 -3.13 -3.51 -12.32
C GLN A 134 -4.41 -3.11 -13.03
N THR A 135 -4.77 -3.77 -14.12
CA THR A 135 -6.00 -3.52 -14.84
C THR A 135 -7.22 -3.73 -13.94
N SER A 136 -7.20 -4.78 -13.12
CA SER A 136 -8.30 -5.06 -12.20
C SER A 136 -8.31 -4.17 -10.96
N ARG A 137 -7.13 -3.75 -10.48
CA ARG A 137 -6.99 -2.98 -9.23
C ARG A 137 -7.10 -1.48 -9.41
N ALA A 138 -6.58 -0.93 -10.52
CA ALA A 138 -6.54 0.53 -10.74
C ALA A 138 -7.90 1.21 -10.58
N PRO A 139 -9.01 0.67 -11.14
CA PRO A 139 -10.32 1.31 -10.94
C PRO A 139 -10.75 1.40 -9.48
N VAL A 140 -10.37 0.41 -8.68
CA VAL A 140 -10.68 0.39 -7.23
C VAL A 140 -9.84 1.43 -6.49
N TYR A 141 -8.54 1.51 -6.78
CA TYR A 141 -7.69 2.54 -6.18
C TYR A 141 -8.23 3.94 -6.48
N GLU A 142 -8.61 4.19 -7.74
CA GLU A 142 -9.16 5.48 -8.17
C GLU A 142 -10.45 5.83 -7.44
N LYS A 143 -11.29 4.83 -7.19
CA LYS A 143 -12.56 5.02 -6.51
C LYS A 143 -12.40 5.25 -5.01
N VAL A 144 -11.43 4.60 -4.38
CA VAL A 144 -11.23 4.63 -2.92
C VAL A 144 -10.45 5.87 -2.48
N CYS A 145 -9.52 6.35 -3.30
CA CYS A 145 -8.64 7.44 -2.91
C CYS A 145 -9.36 8.80 -2.85
N ASP A 146 -8.81 9.68 -2.03
CA ASP A 146 -9.19 11.10 -2.03
C ASP A 146 -8.41 11.87 -3.08
N PHE A 147 -7.15 11.50 -3.30
CA PHE A 147 -6.25 12.15 -4.28
C PHE A 147 -5.39 11.11 -4.98
N GLN A 148 -4.99 11.43 -6.22
CA GLN A 148 -4.05 10.62 -6.98
C GLN A 148 -2.76 11.40 -7.21
N VAL A 149 -1.63 10.73 -7.08
CA VAL A 149 -0.32 11.29 -7.40
C VAL A 149 0.38 10.36 -8.39
N VAL A 150 0.63 10.85 -9.59
CA VAL A 150 1.38 10.12 -10.60
C VAL A 150 2.86 10.21 -10.24
N THR A 151 3.51 9.07 -10.09
CA THR A 151 4.91 9.03 -9.63
C THR A 151 5.93 8.97 -10.76
N ASP A 152 5.47 8.73 -11.99
CA ASP A 152 6.37 8.60 -13.13
C ASP A 152 7.13 9.90 -13.42
N GLU A 153 8.41 9.78 -13.74
CA GLU A 153 9.29 10.89 -14.09
C GLU A 153 9.47 11.95 -12.98
N LYS A 154 9.09 11.63 -11.75
CA LYS A 154 9.27 12.52 -10.60
C LYS A 154 10.31 11.98 -9.64
N SER A 155 11.06 12.87 -9.02
CA SER A 155 11.95 12.48 -7.93
C SER A 155 11.17 12.14 -6.67
N LEU A 156 11.79 11.43 -5.75
CA LEU A 156 11.19 11.14 -4.45
C LEU A 156 10.77 12.43 -3.73
N ALA A 157 11.63 13.44 -3.75
CA ALA A 157 11.36 14.73 -3.11
C ALA A 157 10.12 15.41 -3.70
N GLU A 158 9.98 15.37 -5.03
CA GLU A 158 8.81 15.94 -5.71
C GLU A 158 7.52 15.23 -5.32
N ILE A 159 7.56 13.89 -5.27
CA ILE A 159 6.40 13.08 -4.88
C ILE A 159 6.02 13.37 -3.43
N VAL A 160 6.98 13.34 -2.52
CA VAL A 160 6.75 13.59 -1.09
C VAL A 160 6.15 14.98 -0.87
N ASN A 161 6.67 15.99 -1.58
CA ASN A 161 6.17 17.35 -1.49
C ASN A 161 4.71 17.45 -1.96
N GLU A 162 4.38 16.80 -3.08
CA GLU A 162 3.02 16.79 -3.62
C GLU A 162 2.05 16.07 -2.67
N VAL A 163 2.44 14.90 -2.16
CA VAL A 163 1.63 14.13 -1.20
C VAL A 163 1.41 14.94 0.06
N GLY A 164 2.45 15.58 0.58
CA GLY A 164 2.37 16.41 1.79
C GLY A 164 1.39 17.57 1.63
N ARG A 165 1.44 18.26 0.49
CA ARG A 165 0.49 19.35 0.20
C ARG A 165 -0.94 18.87 0.17
N LEU A 166 -1.20 17.76 -0.48
CA LEU A 166 -2.54 17.18 -0.59
C LEU A 166 -3.04 16.73 0.79
N ALA A 167 -2.19 16.13 1.59
CA ALA A 167 -2.55 15.61 2.90
C ALA A 167 -2.83 16.72 3.93
N GLU A 168 -2.11 17.83 3.83
CA GLU A 168 -2.21 18.95 4.78
C GLU A 168 -3.13 20.08 4.29
N GLY A 169 -3.37 20.11 3.01
CA GLY A 169 -4.27 21.09 2.37
C GLY A 169 -5.70 20.71 2.53
#